data_5bd9eb07344840f306c5508ffc56acea
#
_entry.id   5bd9eb07344840f306c5508ffc56acea
#
_cell.length_a   1.000
_cell.length_b   1.000
_cell.length_c   1.000
_cell.angle_alpha   90.00
_cell.angle_beta   90.00
_cell.angle_gamma   90.00
#
_symmetry.space_group_name_H-M   'P 1'
#
loop_
_entity.id
_entity.type
_entity.pdbx_description
1 polymer ?
#
loop_
_entity_poly.entity_id
_entity_poly.type
_entity_poly.pdbx_seq_one_letter_code
_entity_poly.pdbx_strand_id
1 'polypeptide(L)'
;MIHRLVAEVLETGRTLRTIYISHDHPDHFLSLEVLAEAFPNARIITAAPVVDDIWRSLPLKIKRWGPMLGANGPRHPVVPEALAGNSFTLEGNEIRVLGPMQGDHVHATALWVPSINALIAGDLLFADVHLWLGEHSPAQRTAWLLS
;
A
#
# COMPACT_ATOMS: atom_id res chain seq x y z
N MET A 1 -11.67 -0.06 11.48
CA MET A 1 -11.18 -0.99 10.43
C MET A 1 -9.76 -1.44 10.70
N ILE A 2 -8.76 -0.57 10.85
CA ILE A 2 -7.34 -0.98 11.05
C ILE A 2 -7.10 -1.83 12.31
N HIS A 3 -7.71 -1.53 13.45
CA HIS A 3 -7.59 -2.33 14.67
C HIS A 3 -8.10 -3.77 14.48
N ARG A 4 -9.07 -3.99 13.58
CA ARG A 4 -9.51 -5.34 13.23
C ARG A 4 -8.42 -6.08 12.46
N LEU A 5 -7.75 -5.41 11.52
CA LEU A 5 -6.61 -6.00 10.81
C LEU A 5 -5.49 -6.39 11.79
N VAL A 6 -5.18 -5.52 12.77
CA VAL A 6 -4.21 -5.85 13.84
C VAL A 6 -4.64 -7.11 14.59
N ALA A 7 -5.92 -7.21 14.99
CA ALA A 7 -6.43 -8.40 15.68
C ALA A 7 -6.31 -9.66 14.81
N GLU A 8 -6.73 -9.59 13.55
CA GLU A 8 -6.63 -10.70 12.59
C GLU A 8 -5.18 -11.19 12.42
N VAL A 9 -4.21 -10.26 12.31
CA VAL A 9 -2.79 -10.63 12.24
C VAL A 9 -2.33 -11.32 13.53
N LEU A 10 -2.69 -10.80 14.70
CA LEU A 10 -2.33 -11.39 16.00
C LEU A 10 -2.95 -12.78 16.18
N GLU A 11 -4.19 -12.97 15.75
CA GLU A 11 -4.90 -14.27 15.82
C GLU A 11 -4.21 -15.37 15.00
N THR A 12 -3.44 -15.00 13.97
CA THR A 12 -2.65 -15.98 13.20
C THR A 12 -1.55 -16.66 14.05
N GLY A 13 -1.14 -16.06 15.17
CA GLY A 13 0.00 -16.49 15.97
C GLY A 13 1.35 -16.36 15.26
N ARG A 14 1.39 -15.74 14.08
CA ARG A 14 2.61 -15.56 13.29
C ARG A 14 3.28 -14.23 13.60
N THR A 15 4.58 -14.13 13.33
CA THR A 15 5.33 -12.87 13.46
C THR A 15 5.22 -12.07 12.18
N LEU A 16 4.62 -10.89 12.23
CA LEU A 16 4.62 -9.96 11.09
C LEU A 16 6.04 -9.39 10.90
N ARG A 17 6.62 -9.61 9.73
CA ARG A 17 7.98 -9.17 9.38
C ARG A 17 8.00 -7.97 8.45
N THR A 18 7.03 -7.90 7.55
CA THR A 18 7.01 -6.89 6.49
C THR A 18 5.59 -6.43 6.23
N ILE A 19 5.43 -5.12 6.12
CA ILE A 19 4.23 -4.45 5.64
C ILE A 19 4.63 -3.77 4.33
N TYR A 20 3.96 -4.10 3.24
CA TYR A 20 4.19 -3.50 1.93
C TYR A 20 3.03 -2.60 1.54
N ILE A 21 3.34 -1.39 1.06
CA ILE A 21 2.35 -0.42 0.57
C ILE A 21 2.39 -0.39 -0.95
N SER A 22 1.25 -0.64 -1.58
CA SER A 22 1.14 -0.76 -3.03
C SER A 22 1.18 0.59 -3.76
N HIS A 23 0.60 1.63 -3.18
CA HIS A 23 0.51 2.99 -3.73
C HIS A 23 0.13 4.01 -2.65
N ASP A 24 0.04 5.29 -2.98
CA ASP A 24 -0.10 6.38 -2.02
C ASP A 24 -1.55 6.82 -1.72
N HIS A 25 -2.58 6.00 -2.02
CA HIS A 25 -3.95 6.35 -1.62
C HIS A 25 -4.13 6.31 -0.09
N PRO A 26 -4.97 7.21 0.48
CA PRO A 26 -5.05 7.43 1.93
C PRO A 26 -5.40 6.19 2.74
N ASP A 27 -6.27 5.35 2.23
CA ASP A 27 -6.74 4.11 2.85
C ASP A 27 -5.64 3.03 2.92
N HIS A 28 -4.60 3.14 2.08
CA HIS A 28 -3.47 2.23 2.08
C HIS A 28 -2.36 2.60 3.07
N PHE A 29 -2.20 3.89 3.44
CA PHE A 29 -1.07 4.27 4.29
C PHE A 29 -1.38 5.17 5.49
N LEU A 30 -2.50 5.90 5.55
CA LEU A 30 -2.78 6.78 6.69
C LEU A 30 -2.95 6.03 8.03
N SER A 31 -3.18 4.74 7.98
CA SER A 31 -3.32 3.89 9.18
C SER A 31 -2.00 3.20 9.61
N LEU A 32 -0.87 3.50 8.96
CA LEU A 32 0.41 2.85 9.24
C LEU A 32 0.92 3.09 10.66
N GLU A 33 0.58 4.23 11.29
CA GLU A 33 0.91 4.49 12.70
C GLU A 33 0.41 3.37 13.61
N VAL A 34 -0.84 2.94 13.46
CA VAL A 34 -1.44 1.86 14.26
C VAL A 34 -0.73 0.52 14.03
N LEU A 35 -0.34 0.24 12.77
CA LEU A 35 0.41 -0.97 12.45
C LEU A 35 1.83 -0.93 12.99
N ALA A 36 2.51 0.22 12.91
CA ALA A 36 3.84 0.41 13.45
C ALA A 36 3.88 0.26 14.98
N GLU A 37 2.86 0.79 15.69
CA GLU A 37 2.72 0.65 17.13
C GLU A 37 2.45 -0.80 17.54
N ALA A 38 1.56 -1.50 16.81
CA ALA A 38 1.22 -2.89 17.10
C ALA A 38 2.35 -3.87 16.75
N PHE A 39 3.15 -3.56 15.72
CA PHE A 39 4.19 -4.44 15.18
C PHE A 39 5.52 -3.69 15.00
N PRO A 40 6.16 -3.24 16.09
CA PRO A 40 7.34 -2.36 16.03
C PRO A 40 8.57 -3.00 15.39
N ASN A 41 8.59 -4.31 15.24
CA ASN A 41 9.67 -5.06 14.59
C ASN A 41 9.38 -5.38 13.10
N ALA A 42 8.21 -4.99 12.59
CA ALA A 42 7.89 -5.15 11.18
C ALA A 42 8.49 -4.00 10.37
N ARG A 43 9.13 -4.32 9.25
CA ARG A 43 9.57 -3.31 8.28
C ARG A 43 8.37 -2.83 7.47
N ILE A 44 8.23 -1.53 7.32
CA ILE A 44 7.20 -0.92 6.46
C ILE A 44 7.92 -0.40 5.22
N ILE A 45 7.66 -1.01 4.07
CA ILE A 45 8.38 -0.78 2.83
C ILE A 45 7.44 -0.52 1.65
N THR A 46 7.95 0.17 0.64
CA THR A 46 7.30 0.32 -0.66
C THR A 46 8.34 0.64 -1.75
N ALA A 47 7.91 0.71 -3.01
CA ALA A 47 8.76 1.16 -4.11
C ALA A 47 9.14 2.65 -3.95
N ALA A 48 10.35 3.03 -4.32
CA ALA A 48 10.86 4.40 -4.15
C ALA A 48 9.93 5.49 -4.73
N PRO A 49 9.35 5.37 -5.95
CA PRO A 49 8.41 6.37 -6.45
C PRO A 49 7.15 6.55 -5.59
N VAL A 50 6.69 5.48 -4.93
CA VAL A 50 5.54 5.54 -4.01
C VAL A 50 5.91 6.30 -2.73
N VAL A 51 7.13 6.14 -2.22
CA VAL A 51 7.63 6.94 -1.08
C VAL A 51 7.58 8.43 -1.42
N ASP A 52 8.07 8.80 -2.61
CA ASP A 52 8.08 10.20 -3.08
C ASP A 52 6.65 10.76 -3.21
N ASP A 53 5.71 9.95 -3.69
CA ASP A 53 4.31 10.34 -3.80
C ASP A 53 3.67 10.54 -2.42
N ILE A 54 3.91 9.64 -1.48
CA ILE A 54 3.44 9.76 -0.09
C ILE A 54 3.97 11.06 0.51
N TRP A 55 5.28 11.33 0.43
CA TRP A 55 5.87 12.55 0.97
C TRP A 55 5.24 13.82 0.38
N ARG A 56 5.01 13.86 -0.94
CA ARG A 56 4.42 15.02 -1.61
C ARG A 56 2.94 15.20 -1.27
N SER A 57 2.19 14.12 -1.16
CA SER A 57 0.73 14.15 -1.00
C SER A 57 0.27 14.22 0.46
N LEU A 58 1.08 13.75 1.41
CA LEU A 58 0.74 13.60 2.83
C LEU A 58 0.12 14.85 3.47
N PRO A 59 0.67 16.09 3.32
CA PRO A 59 0.07 17.27 3.95
C PRO A 59 -1.36 17.55 3.45
N LEU A 60 -1.59 17.38 2.15
CA LEU A 60 -2.90 17.60 1.55
C LEU A 60 -3.90 16.50 1.93
N LYS A 61 -3.44 15.26 2.01
CA LYS A 61 -4.26 14.13 2.44
C LYS A 61 -4.68 14.25 3.90
N ILE A 62 -3.77 14.64 4.78
CA ILE A 62 -4.11 14.93 6.20
C ILE A 62 -5.11 16.09 6.30
N LYS A 63 -4.90 17.17 5.55
CA LYS A 63 -5.84 18.30 5.53
C LYS A 63 -7.23 17.90 5.06
N ARG A 64 -7.31 17.04 4.01
CA ARG A 64 -8.58 16.60 3.41
C ARG A 64 -9.30 15.57 4.28
N TRP A 65 -8.60 14.54 4.73
CA TRP A 65 -9.18 13.37 5.38
C TRP A 65 -9.18 13.46 6.90
N GLY A 66 -8.27 14.22 7.50
CA GLY A 66 -8.16 14.39 8.94
C GLY A 66 -9.48 14.75 9.63
N PRO A 67 -10.26 15.74 9.15
CA PRO A 67 -11.55 16.08 9.74
C PRO A 67 -12.57 14.93 9.72
N MET A 68 -12.54 14.07 8.70
CA MET A 68 -13.43 12.90 8.58
C MET A 68 -12.98 11.76 9.49
N LEU A 69 -11.68 11.58 9.67
CA LEU A 69 -11.10 10.55 10.52
C LEU A 69 -11.19 10.91 12.01
N GLY A 70 -11.21 12.20 12.34
CA GLY A 70 -11.30 12.69 13.73
C GLY A 70 -10.21 12.08 14.60
N ALA A 71 -10.60 11.49 15.73
CA ALA A 71 -9.67 10.85 16.67
C ALA A 71 -8.96 9.60 16.10
N ASN A 72 -9.45 9.05 14.99
CA ASN A 72 -8.84 7.90 14.30
C ASN A 72 -7.84 8.32 13.21
N GLY A 73 -7.67 9.62 12.96
CA GLY A 73 -6.64 10.11 12.05
C GLY A 73 -5.24 9.96 12.62
N PRO A 74 -4.22 9.87 11.75
CA PRO A 74 -2.84 9.72 12.21
C PRO A 74 -2.39 10.97 12.99
N ARG A 75 -1.72 10.75 14.11
CA ARG A 75 -1.07 11.80 14.93
C ARG A 75 0.40 11.93 14.55
N HIS A 76 1.03 10.80 14.27
CA HIS A 76 2.42 10.68 13.85
C HIS A 76 2.47 9.85 12.55
N PRO A 77 2.15 10.45 11.39
CA PRO A 77 2.10 9.73 10.12
C PRO A 77 3.40 8.99 9.84
N VAL A 78 3.28 7.72 9.52
CA VAL A 78 4.41 6.86 9.15
C VAL A 78 4.54 6.84 7.63
N VAL A 79 5.76 7.08 7.15
CA VAL A 79 6.10 6.94 5.73
C VAL A 79 6.94 5.68 5.58
N PRO A 80 6.62 4.80 4.61
CA PRO A 80 7.39 3.60 4.36
C PRO A 80 8.84 3.87 3.97
N GLU A 81 9.74 2.93 4.25
CA GLU A 81 11.10 2.93 3.70
C GLU A 81 11.06 2.56 2.21
N ALA A 82 11.95 3.17 1.42
CA ALA A 82 12.14 2.77 0.04
C ALA A 82 12.80 1.39 -0.03
N LEU A 83 12.16 0.46 -0.74
CA LEU A 83 12.76 -0.84 -1.04
C LEU A 83 13.97 -0.66 -1.99
N ALA A 84 15.11 -1.21 -1.62
CA ALA A 84 16.27 -1.29 -2.52
C ALA A 84 16.02 -2.39 -3.56
N GLY A 85 15.90 -1.99 -4.83
CA GLY A 85 15.58 -2.90 -5.93
C GLY A 85 14.08 -3.19 -6.04
N ASN A 86 13.74 -4.33 -6.61
CA ASN A 86 12.37 -4.73 -6.95
C ASN A 86 11.95 -6.07 -6.35
N SER A 87 12.64 -6.54 -5.32
CA SER A 87 12.25 -7.75 -4.59
C SER A 87 12.68 -7.72 -3.14
N PHE A 88 12.06 -8.53 -2.33
CA PHE A 88 12.45 -8.83 -0.95
C PHE A 88 12.17 -10.29 -0.63
N THR A 89 12.69 -10.77 0.49
CA THR A 89 12.58 -12.18 0.86
C THR A 89 11.73 -12.34 2.12
N LEU A 90 10.83 -13.31 2.11
CA LEU A 90 10.08 -13.76 3.27
C LEU A 90 10.24 -15.27 3.43
N GLU A 91 10.77 -15.69 4.59
CA GLU A 91 11.02 -17.13 4.90
C GLU A 91 11.80 -17.87 3.80
N GLY A 92 12.79 -17.20 3.19
CA GLY A 92 13.59 -17.75 2.11
C GLY A 92 12.96 -17.69 0.71
N ASN A 93 11.70 -17.28 0.60
CA ASN A 93 11.01 -17.12 -0.68
C ASN A 93 11.11 -15.68 -1.18
N GLU A 94 11.43 -15.52 -2.45
CA GLU A 94 11.45 -14.22 -3.11
C GLU A 94 10.01 -13.72 -3.33
N ILE A 95 9.79 -12.44 -3.05
CA ILE A 95 8.59 -11.69 -3.41
C ILE A 95 9.03 -10.56 -4.31
N ARG A 96 8.50 -10.49 -5.53
CA ARG A 96 8.84 -9.50 -6.54
C ARG A 96 7.84 -8.38 -6.57
N VAL A 97 8.33 -7.15 -6.63
CA VAL A 97 7.52 -5.96 -6.85
C VAL A 97 7.42 -5.71 -8.35
N LEU A 98 6.21 -5.72 -8.86
CA LEU A 98 5.86 -5.36 -10.24
C LEU A 98 5.45 -3.90 -10.29
N GLY A 99 5.93 -3.17 -11.30
CA GLY A 99 5.69 -1.74 -11.42
C GLY A 99 6.89 -0.88 -10.98
N PRO A 100 6.70 0.43 -10.77
CA PRO A 100 5.40 1.13 -10.80
C PRO A 100 4.77 1.17 -12.18
N MET A 101 3.44 1.14 -12.21
CA MET A 101 2.64 1.17 -13.43
C MET A 101 1.35 1.95 -13.21
N GLN A 102 0.68 2.36 -14.26
CA GLN A 102 -0.61 3.00 -14.14
C GLN A 102 -1.65 1.99 -13.65
N GLY A 103 -2.25 2.26 -12.53
CA GLY A 103 -3.40 1.58 -11.98
C GLY A 103 -4.42 2.63 -11.59
N ASP A 104 -5.05 2.44 -10.45
CA ASP A 104 -5.87 3.44 -9.82
C ASP A 104 -4.99 4.63 -9.32
N HIS A 105 -3.68 4.46 -9.25
CA HIS A 105 -2.68 5.50 -9.10
C HIS A 105 -1.58 5.35 -10.16
N VAL A 106 -0.90 6.49 -10.51
CA VAL A 106 0.14 6.53 -11.56
C VAL A 106 1.36 5.65 -11.22
N HIS A 107 1.67 5.47 -9.95
CA HIS A 107 2.75 4.62 -9.45
C HIS A 107 2.23 3.44 -8.63
N ALA A 108 1.14 2.81 -9.08
CA ALA A 108 0.66 1.59 -8.44
C ALA A 108 1.63 0.43 -8.64
N THR A 109 1.69 -0.45 -7.65
CA THR A 109 2.54 -1.65 -7.67
C THR A 109 1.76 -2.88 -7.24
N ALA A 110 2.20 -4.05 -7.71
CA ALA A 110 1.71 -5.36 -7.28
C ALA A 110 2.85 -6.21 -6.73
N LEU A 111 2.50 -7.27 -5.99
CA LEU A 111 3.46 -8.27 -5.55
C LEU A 111 3.22 -9.59 -6.26
N TRP A 112 4.28 -10.13 -6.86
CA TRP A 112 4.31 -11.48 -7.41
C TRP A 112 5.03 -12.42 -6.44
N VAL A 113 4.38 -13.52 -6.07
CA VAL A 113 4.91 -14.55 -5.16
C VAL A 113 5.12 -15.84 -5.94
N PRO A 114 6.31 -16.04 -6.55
CA PRO A 114 6.58 -17.19 -7.44
C PRO A 114 6.36 -18.54 -6.78
N SER A 115 6.72 -18.69 -5.50
CA SER A 115 6.66 -19.96 -4.76
C SER A 115 5.26 -20.56 -4.67
N ILE A 116 4.23 -19.75 -4.77
CA ILE A 116 2.82 -20.17 -4.71
C ILE A 116 2.02 -19.73 -5.94
N ASN A 117 2.71 -19.20 -6.98
CA ASN A 117 2.11 -18.67 -8.21
C ASN A 117 0.97 -17.69 -7.94
N ALA A 118 1.19 -16.73 -7.02
CA ALA A 118 0.17 -15.77 -6.60
C ALA A 118 0.54 -14.34 -6.94
N LEU A 119 -0.44 -13.56 -7.40
CA LEU A 119 -0.36 -12.12 -7.61
C LEU A 119 -1.22 -11.42 -6.56
N ILE A 120 -0.61 -10.49 -5.82
CA ILE A 120 -1.29 -9.58 -4.91
C ILE A 120 -1.34 -8.23 -5.62
N ALA A 121 -2.44 -7.97 -6.29
CA ALA A 121 -2.55 -6.87 -7.25
C ALA A 121 -2.90 -5.52 -6.63
N GLY A 122 -3.38 -5.50 -5.37
CA GLY A 122 -3.94 -4.25 -4.82
C GLY A 122 -4.99 -3.66 -5.76
N ASP A 123 -4.97 -2.35 -5.93
CA ASP A 123 -5.94 -1.62 -6.75
C ASP A 123 -5.56 -1.54 -8.25
N LEU A 124 -4.69 -2.46 -8.69
CA LEU A 124 -4.43 -2.67 -10.13
C LEU A 124 -5.51 -3.53 -10.78
N LEU A 125 -6.08 -4.48 -10.04
CA LEU A 125 -7.08 -5.42 -10.56
C LEU A 125 -8.32 -5.41 -9.66
N PHE A 126 -9.48 -5.30 -10.29
CA PHE A 126 -10.79 -5.35 -9.64
C PHE A 126 -11.63 -6.45 -10.28
N ALA A 127 -12.45 -7.13 -9.47
CA ALA A 127 -13.40 -8.12 -9.91
C ALA A 127 -14.76 -7.85 -9.25
N ASP A 128 -15.82 -7.91 -10.03
CA ASP A 128 -17.23 -7.80 -9.58
C ASP A 128 -17.58 -6.49 -8.79
N VAL A 129 -16.79 -5.42 -9.00
CA VAL A 129 -17.02 -4.11 -8.41
C VAL A 129 -16.83 -3.00 -9.46
N HIS A 130 -17.47 -1.86 -9.22
CA HIS A 130 -17.26 -0.67 -10.05
C HIS A 130 -15.95 0.01 -9.69
N LEU A 131 -15.15 0.35 -10.71
CA LEU A 131 -13.91 1.10 -10.54
C LEU A 131 -14.20 2.56 -10.19
N TRP A 132 -13.39 3.13 -9.31
CA TRP A 132 -13.34 4.57 -9.12
C TRP A 132 -12.52 5.21 -10.24
N LEU A 133 -13.20 5.86 -11.17
CA LEU A 133 -12.58 6.49 -12.34
C LEU A 133 -12.62 8.03 -12.29
N GLY A 134 -13.12 8.60 -11.19
CA GLY A 134 -13.35 10.05 -11.07
C GLY A 134 -12.08 10.90 -11.13
N GLU A 135 -10.94 10.35 -10.77
CA GLU A 135 -9.66 11.04 -10.75
C GLU A 135 -8.76 10.71 -11.96
N HIS A 136 -9.28 9.93 -12.93
CA HIS A 136 -8.51 9.48 -14.09
C HIS A 136 -8.92 10.18 -15.39
N SER A 137 -7.93 10.74 -16.08
CA SER A 137 -8.09 11.18 -17.47
C SER A 137 -8.31 9.98 -18.41
N PRO A 138 -8.88 10.19 -19.62
CA PRO A 138 -9.00 9.13 -20.61
C PRO A 138 -7.66 8.45 -20.95
N ALA A 139 -6.57 9.22 -21.01
CA ALA A 139 -5.23 8.67 -21.28
C ALA A 139 -4.76 7.74 -20.15
N GLN A 140 -4.99 8.10 -18.88
CA GLN A 140 -4.64 7.25 -17.74
C GLN A 140 -5.47 5.97 -17.71
N ARG A 141 -6.75 6.02 -18.06
CA ARG A 141 -7.59 4.82 -18.18
C ARG A 141 -7.08 3.87 -19.26
N THR A 142 -6.66 4.42 -20.42
CA THR A 142 -6.04 3.63 -21.49
C THR A 142 -4.71 3.02 -21.02
N ALA A 143 -3.87 3.79 -20.34
CA ALA A 143 -2.61 3.30 -19.79
C ALA A 143 -2.83 2.17 -18.78
N TRP A 144 -3.87 2.28 -17.93
CA TRP A 144 -4.23 1.24 -16.96
C TRP A 144 -4.66 -0.08 -17.63
N LEU A 145 -5.34 -0.02 -18.75
CA LEU A 145 -5.71 -1.22 -19.52
C LEU A 145 -4.51 -1.92 -20.18
N LEU A 146 -3.37 -1.24 -20.28
CA LEU A 146 -2.16 -1.73 -20.94
C LEU A 146 -1.04 -2.11 -19.95
N SER A 147 -1.26 -1.87 -18.65
CA SER A 147 -0.29 -2.14 -17.58
C SER A 147 -0.22 -3.61 -17.12
#